data_506b68e0840f167ef8eafe46bf983db9
#
_entry.id   506b68e0840f167ef8eafe46bf983db9
#
_cell.length_a   1.000
_cell.length_b   1.000
_cell.length_c   1.000
_cell.angle_alpha   90.00
_cell.angle_beta   90.00
_cell.angle_gamma   90.00
#
_symmetry.space_group_name_H-M   'P 1'
#
loop_
_entity.id
_entity.type
_entity.pdbx_description
1 polymer ?
#
loop_
_entity_poly.entity_id
_entity_poly.type
_entity_poly.pdbx_seq_one_letter_code
_entity_poly.pdbx_strand_id
1 'polypeptide(L)'
;MKKILILSIIIFNLGIAKSLDNNLTKNVTMSEIEQKNDRNLIMQEIESKRKKSLDELGEKIIDFYEMENSKNNYYTALYIFSKEAAMDFKYTIENVSYITKDKIEVTLNLTFLDEEENEKAFYEFGKMFVKEFGENRLESNRLFTNKEKDRVKEISKISISKIPKKNISKNITMVRKDNRWVSDIDFEDLIF
;
A
#
# COMPACT_ATOMS: atom_id res chain seq x y z
N MET A 1 -0.56 -5.49 26.74
CA MET A 1 -0.46 -4.53 25.64
C MET A 1 -0.58 -5.13 24.22
N LYS A 2 -0.57 -6.45 24.01
CA LYS A 2 -0.72 -7.08 22.67
C LYS A 2 -2.19 -7.22 22.15
N LYS A 3 -3.19 -7.02 23.00
CA LYS A 3 -4.61 -7.19 22.61
C LYS A 3 -5.28 -5.94 22.01
N ILE A 4 -4.67 -4.76 22.18
CA ILE A 4 -5.23 -3.49 21.66
C ILE A 4 -4.86 -3.29 20.18
N LEU A 5 -3.76 -3.88 19.72
CA LEU A 5 -3.32 -3.73 18.32
C LEU A 5 -4.20 -4.52 17.33
N ILE A 6 -4.80 -5.63 17.78
CA ILE A 6 -5.65 -6.47 16.93
C ILE A 6 -7.06 -5.85 16.76
N LEU A 7 -7.53 -5.09 17.75
CA LEU A 7 -8.85 -4.43 17.68
C LEU A 7 -8.85 -3.23 16.73
N SER A 8 -7.73 -2.51 16.60
CA SER A 8 -7.62 -1.37 15.70
C SER A 8 -7.61 -1.77 14.22
N ILE A 9 -7.12 -2.96 13.89
CA ILE A 9 -7.12 -3.47 12.50
C ILE A 9 -8.53 -3.89 12.07
N ILE A 10 -9.35 -4.38 13.01
CA ILE A 10 -10.73 -4.82 12.72
C ILE A 10 -11.68 -3.63 12.55
N ILE A 11 -11.47 -2.53 13.27
CA ILE A 11 -12.32 -1.33 13.19
C ILE A 11 -12.07 -0.52 11.91
N PHE A 12 -10.86 -0.55 11.36
CA PHE A 12 -10.55 0.16 10.10
C PHE A 12 -11.16 -0.51 8.86
N ASN A 13 -11.47 -1.82 8.92
CA ASN A 13 -12.12 -2.56 7.84
C ASN A 13 -13.65 -2.44 7.81
N LEU A 14 -14.28 -1.95 8.89
CA LEU A 14 -15.75 -1.81 8.96
C LEU A 14 -16.29 -0.54 8.29
N GLY A 15 -15.43 0.42 7.94
CA GLY A 15 -15.82 1.69 7.30
C GLY A 15 -15.95 1.65 5.77
N ILE A 16 -15.54 0.57 5.11
CA ILE A 16 -15.46 0.48 3.64
C ILE A 16 -16.56 -0.43 3.05
N ALA A 17 -17.45 -0.99 3.86
CA ALA A 17 -18.60 -1.76 3.38
C ALA A 17 -19.72 -0.86 2.83
N LYS A 18 -19.40 0.06 1.91
CA LYS A 18 -20.41 0.56 0.96
C LYS A 18 -20.68 -0.54 -0.04
N SER A 19 -21.96 -0.89 -0.19
CA SER A 19 -22.51 -1.92 -1.06
C SER A 19 -21.69 -2.14 -2.32
N LEU A 20 -20.88 -3.19 -2.34
CA LEU A 20 -20.34 -3.73 -3.58
C LEU A 20 -21.51 -4.35 -4.31
N ASP A 21 -22.00 -3.71 -5.35
CA ASP A 21 -22.96 -4.30 -6.26
C ASP A 21 -22.27 -5.45 -7.00
N ASN A 22 -22.63 -6.67 -6.64
CA ASN A 22 -22.17 -7.85 -7.36
C ASN A 22 -22.99 -7.99 -8.64
N ASN A 23 -22.36 -7.71 -9.78
CA ASN A 23 -22.94 -8.00 -11.07
C ASN A 23 -22.79 -9.49 -11.38
N LEU A 24 -23.85 -10.25 -11.16
CA LEU A 24 -23.93 -11.65 -11.62
C LEU A 24 -24.26 -11.65 -13.12
N THR A 25 -23.47 -12.38 -13.91
CA THR A 25 -23.85 -12.66 -15.29
C THR A 25 -25.10 -13.57 -15.28
N LYS A 26 -25.94 -13.49 -16.33
CA LYS A 26 -27.24 -14.18 -16.41
C LYS A 26 -27.20 -15.69 -16.11
N ASN A 27 -26.03 -16.31 -16.12
CA ASN A 27 -25.84 -17.76 -15.97
C ASN A 27 -25.23 -18.17 -14.62
N VAL A 28 -24.99 -17.23 -13.70
CA VAL A 28 -24.39 -17.53 -12.40
C VAL A 28 -25.42 -17.27 -11.31
N THR A 29 -25.89 -18.31 -10.66
CA THR A 29 -26.79 -18.22 -9.52
C THR A 29 -26.01 -18.53 -8.24
N MET A 30 -25.95 -17.56 -7.31
CA MET A 30 -25.29 -17.69 -6.01
C MET A 30 -26.20 -17.10 -4.94
N SER A 31 -26.20 -17.71 -3.77
CA SER A 31 -26.88 -17.14 -2.59
C SER A 31 -26.11 -15.92 -2.05
N GLU A 32 -26.80 -15.05 -1.32
CA GLU A 32 -26.17 -13.89 -0.67
C GLU A 32 -25.07 -14.31 0.32
N ILE A 33 -25.22 -15.47 0.98
CA ILE A 33 -24.23 -16.02 1.91
C ILE A 33 -22.95 -16.41 1.15
N GLU A 34 -23.08 -17.08 0.00
CA GLU A 34 -21.94 -17.45 -0.85
C GLU A 34 -21.21 -16.20 -1.35
N GLN A 35 -21.95 -15.19 -1.84
CA GLN A 35 -21.37 -13.92 -2.31
C GLN A 35 -20.63 -13.20 -1.15
N LYS A 36 -21.18 -13.18 0.04
CA LYS A 36 -20.52 -12.57 1.21
C LYS A 36 -19.26 -13.31 1.61
N ASN A 37 -19.27 -14.64 1.58
CA ASN A 37 -18.07 -15.44 1.85
C ASN A 37 -16.99 -15.21 0.80
N ASP A 38 -17.37 -15.18 -0.46
CA ASP A 38 -16.45 -14.90 -1.57
C ASP A 38 -15.80 -13.51 -1.44
N ARG A 39 -16.55 -12.48 -1.09
CA ARG A 39 -15.99 -11.14 -0.87
C ARG A 39 -14.86 -11.16 0.18
N ASN A 40 -15.04 -11.88 1.27
CA ASN A 40 -14.00 -11.99 2.30
C ASN A 40 -12.76 -12.70 1.77
N LEU A 41 -12.93 -13.78 1.00
CA LEU A 41 -11.82 -14.51 0.39
C LEU A 41 -11.09 -13.68 -0.67
N ILE A 42 -11.83 -12.92 -1.49
CA ILE A 42 -11.27 -11.99 -2.47
C ILE A 42 -10.44 -10.92 -1.78
N MET A 43 -10.98 -10.28 -0.74
CA MET A 43 -10.27 -9.27 0.04
C MET A 43 -8.99 -9.84 0.69
N GLN A 44 -9.05 -11.04 1.24
CA GLN A 44 -7.89 -11.70 1.85
C GLN A 44 -6.78 -11.95 0.82
N GLU A 45 -7.12 -12.43 -0.37
CA GLU A 45 -6.14 -12.66 -1.44
C GLU A 45 -5.50 -11.34 -1.89
N ILE A 46 -6.30 -10.31 -2.18
CA ILE A 46 -5.81 -9.01 -2.62
C ILE A 46 -4.89 -8.40 -1.56
N GLU A 47 -5.30 -8.43 -0.28
CA GLU A 47 -4.47 -7.88 0.81
C GLU A 47 -3.20 -8.69 1.03
N SER A 48 -3.24 -10.01 0.86
CA SER A 48 -2.05 -10.86 0.91
C SER A 48 -1.05 -10.51 -0.18
N LYS A 49 -1.53 -10.31 -1.42
CA LYS A 49 -0.70 -9.90 -2.55
C LYS A 49 -0.13 -8.50 -2.36
N ARG A 50 -0.96 -7.54 -1.92
CA ARG A 50 -0.50 -6.19 -1.61
C ARG A 50 0.62 -6.20 -0.57
N LYS A 51 0.43 -6.94 0.51
CA LYS A 51 1.44 -7.05 1.57
C LYS A 51 2.73 -7.64 1.03
N LYS A 52 2.65 -8.72 0.27
CA LYS A 52 3.83 -9.35 -0.34
C LYS A 52 4.58 -8.37 -1.24
N SER A 53 3.89 -7.68 -2.15
CA SER A 53 4.53 -6.69 -3.03
C SER A 53 5.17 -5.54 -2.24
N LEU A 54 4.54 -5.05 -1.16
CA LEU A 54 5.13 -4.02 -0.30
C LEU A 54 6.36 -4.51 0.47
N ASP A 55 6.37 -5.77 0.92
CA ASP A 55 7.52 -6.37 1.59
C ASP A 55 8.69 -6.53 0.61
N GLU A 56 8.43 -7.05 -0.61
CA GLU A 56 9.41 -7.18 -1.70
C GLU A 56 9.97 -5.82 -2.16
N LEU A 57 9.11 -4.82 -2.29
CA LEU A 57 9.53 -3.45 -2.58
C LEU A 57 10.42 -2.89 -1.45
N GLY A 58 10.08 -3.16 -0.20
CA GLY A 58 10.89 -2.78 0.95
C GLY A 58 12.30 -3.38 0.89
N GLU A 59 12.42 -4.65 0.51
CA GLU A 59 13.72 -5.33 0.30
C GLU A 59 14.51 -4.67 -0.83
N LYS A 60 13.88 -4.42 -2.00
CA LYS A 60 14.53 -3.75 -3.13
C LYS A 60 15.01 -2.33 -2.78
N ILE A 61 14.24 -1.58 -1.99
CA ILE A 61 14.64 -0.25 -1.51
C ILE A 61 15.88 -0.36 -0.61
N ILE A 62 15.94 -1.36 0.27
CA ILE A 62 17.10 -1.62 1.13
C ILE A 62 18.33 -1.90 0.28
N ASP A 63 18.24 -2.83 -0.67
CA ASP A 63 19.32 -3.23 -1.56
C ASP A 63 19.83 -2.04 -2.40
N PHE A 64 18.90 -1.26 -2.96
CA PHE A 64 19.23 -0.10 -3.78
C PHE A 64 20.04 0.96 -3.01
N TYR A 65 19.69 1.22 -1.76
CA TYR A 65 20.38 2.22 -0.94
C TYR A 65 21.54 1.64 -0.13
N GLU A 66 21.89 0.36 -0.29
CA GLU A 66 22.94 -0.33 0.48
C GLU A 66 22.83 -0.10 1.99
N MET A 67 21.61 -0.09 2.50
CA MET A 67 21.27 0.36 3.86
C MET A 67 21.95 -0.44 4.95
N GLU A 68 22.21 -1.73 4.74
CA GLU A 68 22.86 -2.58 5.73
C GLU A 68 24.31 -2.14 6.00
N ASN A 69 24.96 -1.50 5.01
CA ASN A 69 26.34 -1.03 5.09
C ASN A 69 26.49 0.49 5.27
N SER A 70 25.42 1.26 5.06
CA SER A 70 25.54 2.71 5.07
C SER A 70 25.40 3.28 6.47
N LYS A 71 26.51 3.77 7.01
CA LYS A 71 26.54 4.67 8.18
C LYS A 71 26.27 6.12 7.74
N ASN A 72 25.26 6.33 6.88
CA ASN A 72 24.99 7.61 6.27
C ASN A 72 23.53 8.04 6.53
N ASN A 73 23.38 9.22 7.12
CA ASN A 73 22.05 9.78 7.43
C ASN A 73 21.22 10.07 6.18
N TYR A 74 21.86 10.44 5.07
CA TYR A 74 21.17 10.72 3.81
C TYR A 74 20.41 9.47 3.33
N TYR A 75 21.09 8.33 3.22
CA TYR A 75 20.43 7.08 2.80
C TYR A 75 19.39 6.60 3.82
N THR A 76 19.63 6.80 5.11
CA THR A 76 18.63 6.49 6.14
C THR A 76 17.36 7.32 5.96
N ALA A 77 17.48 8.62 5.67
CA ALA A 77 16.35 9.50 5.43
C ALA A 77 15.59 9.12 4.15
N LEU A 78 16.32 8.85 3.06
CA LEU A 78 15.74 8.36 1.79
C LEU A 78 14.96 7.06 1.96
N TYR A 79 15.56 6.08 2.64
CA TYR A 79 14.88 4.81 2.92
C TYR A 79 13.56 5.02 3.68
N ILE A 80 13.60 5.81 4.76
CA ILE A 80 12.41 6.09 5.55
C ILE A 80 11.33 6.74 4.68
N PHE A 81 11.71 7.75 3.88
CA PHE A 81 10.77 8.43 2.99
C PHE A 81 10.19 7.46 1.95
N SER A 82 11.01 6.71 1.22
CA SER A 82 10.57 5.78 0.18
C SER A 82 9.66 4.68 0.74
N LYS A 83 9.96 4.18 1.93
CA LYS A 83 9.11 3.21 2.62
C LYS A 83 7.75 3.80 2.98
N GLU A 84 7.68 5.01 3.51
CA GLU A 84 6.41 5.66 3.85
C GLU A 84 5.60 6.01 2.59
N ALA A 85 6.26 6.40 1.48
CA ALA A 85 5.61 6.64 0.20
C ALA A 85 4.98 5.36 -0.37
N ALA A 86 5.70 4.24 -0.35
CA ALA A 86 5.19 2.94 -0.77
C ALA A 86 4.02 2.47 0.10
N MET A 87 4.10 2.67 1.43
CA MET A 87 3.02 2.28 2.36
C MET A 87 1.75 3.15 2.24
N ASP A 88 1.83 4.31 1.60
CA ASP A 88 0.68 5.19 1.39
C ASP A 88 -0.22 4.73 0.21
N PHE A 89 0.21 3.74 -0.55
CA PHE A 89 -0.60 3.06 -1.55
C PHE A 89 -1.88 2.48 -0.93
N LYS A 90 -3.03 2.81 -1.55
CA LYS A 90 -4.35 2.35 -1.12
C LYS A 90 -5.11 1.74 -2.28
N TYR A 91 -6.03 0.86 -1.97
CA TYR A 91 -6.99 0.34 -2.95
C TYR A 91 -8.39 0.25 -2.35
N THR A 92 -9.38 0.29 -3.23
CA THR A 92 -10.77 -0.08 -2.92
C THR A 92 -11.29 -1.01 -4.00
N ILE A 93 -12.12 -1.98 -3.63
CA ILE A 93 -12.82 -2.83 -4.58
C ILE A 93 -14.09 -2.09 -4.99
N GLU A 94 -14.17 -1.72 -6.27
CA GLU A 94 -15.35 -1.02 -6.82
C GLU A 94 -16.42 -2.01 -7.25
N ASN A 95 -16.01 -3.11 -7.90
CA ASN A 95 -16.94 -4.09 -8.46
C ASN A 95 -16.36 -5.50 -8.43
N VAL A 96 -17.24 -6.49 -8.34
CA VAL A 96 -16.93 -7.92 -8.50
C VAL A 96 -17.94 -8.51 -9.49
N SER A 97 -17.48 -8.90 -10.68
CA SER A 97 -18.30 -9.51 -11.73
C SER A 97 -18.01 -11.00 -11.85
N TYR A 98 -19.01 -11.84 -11.64
CA TYR A 98 -18.89 -13.29 -11.79
C TYR A 98 -19.03 -13.68 -13.26
N ILE A 99 -17.94 -14.14 -13.87
CA ILE A 99 -17.93 -14.70 -15.23
C ILE A 99 -18.45 -16.14 -15.18
N THR A 100 -17.96 -16.91 -14.19
CA THR A 100 -18.43 -18.25 -13.84
C THR A 100 -18.38 -18.40 -12.31
N LYS A 101 -18.80 -19.55 -11.77
CA LYS A 101 -18.64 -19.85 -10.33
C LYS A 101 -17.18 -19.86 -9.87
N ASP A 102 -16.25 -20.12 -10.78
CA ASP A 102 -14.82 -20.28 -10.47
C ASP A 102 -13.94 -19.23 -11.15
N LYS A 103 -14.56 -18.20 -11.77
CA LYS A 103 -13.84 -17.10 -12.42
C LYS A 103 -14.60 -15.78 -12.23
N ILE A 104 -13.91 -14.80 -11.72
CA ILE A 104 -14.42 -13.44 -11.51
C ILE A 104 -13.49 -12.40 -12.15
N GLU A 105 -14.05 -11.24 -12.43
CA GLU A 105 -13.34 -10.00 -12.68
C GLU A 105 -13.59 -9.05 -11.52
N VAL A 106 -12.53 -8.49 -10.97
CA VAL A 106 -12.57 -7.53 -9.87
C VAL A 106 -12.04 -6.19 -10.37
N THR A 107 -12.83 -5.14 -10.21
CA THR A 107 -12.40 -3.77 -10.50
C THR A 107 -11.86 -3.14 -9.22
N LEU A 108 -10.59 -2.75 -9.25
CA LEU A 108 -9.91 -2.03 -8.16
C LEU A 108 -9.78 -0.56 -8.52
N ASN A 109 -10.07 0.32 -7.59
CA ASN A 109 -9.63 1.71 -7.64
C ASN A 109 -8.38 1.85 -6.78
N LEU A 110 -7.27 2.22 -7.42
CA LEU A 110 -5.94 2.35 -6.80
C LEU A 110 -5.64 3.83 -6.59
N THR A 111 -5.15 4.16 -5.41
CA THR A 111 -4.76 5.53 -5.03
C THR A 111 -3.29 5.53 -4.61
N PHE A 112 -2.45 6.29 -5.30
CA PHE A 112 -1.00 6.31 -5.08
C PHE A 112 -0.36 7.63 -5.55
N LEU A 113 0.92 7.83 -5.23
CA LEU A 113 1.78 8.84 -5.83
C LEU A 113 2.47 8.21 -7.04
N ASP A 114 2.32 8.80 -8.22
CA ASP A 114 3.17 8.44 -9.35
C ASP A 114 4.56 9.10 -9.22
N GLU A 115 5.40 8.93 -10.25
CA GLU A 115 6.77 9.44 -10.24
C GLU A 115 6.80 10.96 -10.00
N GLU A 116 6.00 11.74 -10.72
CA GLU A 116 5.96 13.20 -10.61
C GLU A 116 5.47 13.67 -9.22
N GLU A 117 4.41 13.08 -8.71
CA GLU A 117 3.90 13.37 -7.37
C GLU A 117 4.88 12.94 -6.28
N ASN A 118 5.59 11.83 -6.48
CA ASN A 118 6.59 11.34 -5.54
C ASN A 118 7.80 12.30 -5.46
N GLU A 119 8.25 12.84 -6.61
CA GLU A 119 9.29 13.88 -6.63
C GLU A 119 8.84 15.15 -5.88
N LYS A 120 7.60 15.58 -6.07
CA LYS A 120 7.03 16.73 -5.33
C LYS A 120 6.98 16.46 -3.83
N ALA A 121 6.56 15.26 -3.44
CA ALA A 121 6.53 14.86 -2.03
C ALA A 121 7.95 14.83 -1.42
N PHE A 122 8.93 14.34 -2.18
CA PHE A 122 10.32 14.32 -1.75
C PHE A 122 10.90 15.73 -1.61
N TYR A 123 10.57 16.65 -2.51
CA TYR A 123 10.97 18.04 -2.39
C TYR A 123 10.39 18.73 -1.14
N GLU A 124 9.12 18.50 -0.85
CA GLU A 124 8.49 19.00 0.38
C GLU A 124 9.10 18.36 1.64
N PHE A 125 9.43 17.08 1.58
CA PHE A 125 10.18 16.39 2.63
C PHE A 125 11.52 17.09 2.89
N GLY A 126 12.30 17.38 1.84
CA GLY A 126 13.59 18.06 1.97
C GLY A 126 13.49 19.40 2.66
N LYS A 127 12.50 20.24 2.29
CA LYS A 127 12.24 21.53 2.96
C LYS A 127 11.93 21.36 4.44
N MET A 128 11.07 20.42 4.78
CA MET A 128 10.67 20.16 6.16
C MET A 128 11.83 19.59 6.97
N PHE A 129 12.62 18.70 6.35
CA PHE A 129 13.81 18.12 6.97
C PHE A 129 14.84 19.21 7.33
N VAL A 130 15.17 20.09 6.39
CA VAL A 130 16.12 21.20 6.62
C VAL A 130 15.63 22.14 7.73
N LYS A 131 14.33 22.44 7.74
CA LYS A 131 13.73 23.26 8.81
C LYS A 131 13.86 22.63 10.21
N GLU A 132 13.74 21.32 10.30
CA GLU A 132 13.75 20.59 11.58
C GLU A 132 15.16 20.31 12.08
N PHE A 133 16.05 19.88 11.18
CA PHE A 133 17.36 19.33 11.54
C PHE A 133 18.53 20.21 11.10
N GLY A 134 18.32 21.18 10.22
CA GLY A 134 19.36 21.99 9.56
C GLY A 134 19.97 21.30 8.34
N GLU A 135 20.61 22.12 7.49
CA GLU A 135 21.16 21.67 6.19
C GLU A 135 22.24 20.58 6.33
N ASN A 136 23.12 20.71 7.31
CA ASN A 136 24.29 19.82 7.46
C ASN A 136 23.95 18.50 8.17
N ARG A 137 22.68 18.25 8.56
CA ARG A 137 22.36 17.07 9.36
C ARG A 137 22.49 15.76 8.58
N LEU A 138 22.23 15.77 7.29
CA LEU A 138 22.38 14.59 6.42
C LEU A 138 23.86 14.19 6.24
N GLU A 139 24.76 15.14 6.22
CA GLU A 139 26.20 14.93 6.03
C GLU A 139 26.93 14.66 7.35
N SER A 140 26.24 14.78 8.47
CA SER A 140 26.81 14.58 9.79
C SER A 140 27.28 13.14 10.01
N ASN A 141 28.48 12.97 10.55
CA ASN A 141 29.01 11.66 10.96
C ASN A 141 28.26 11.06 12.17
N ARG A 142 27.49 11.87 12.90
CA ARG A 142 26.62 11.39 13.95
C ARG A 142 25.34 10.80 13.36
N LEU A 143 25.17 9.50 13.46
CA LEU A 143 23.98 8.81 12.95
C LEU A 143 22.71 9.31 13.64
N PHE A 144 21.57 9.14 12.97
CA PHE A 144 20.26 9.39 13.56
C PHE A 144 20.02 8.49 14.78
N THR A 145 19.59 9.10 15.86
CA THR A 145 18.99 8.39 16.99
C THR A 145 17.61 7.85 16.60
N ASN A 146 17.07 6.91 17.36
CA ASN A 146 15.73 6.38 17.12
C ASN A 146 14.67 7.51 17.13
N LYS A 147 14.79 8.48 18.04
CA LYS A 147 13.88 9.63 18.10
C LYS A 147 13.97 10.49 16.84
N GLU A 148 15.17 10.69 16.29
CA GLU A 148 15.34 11.43 15.03
C GLU A 148 14.76 10.62 13.85
N LYS A 149 14.95 9.31 13.79
CA LYS A 149 14.32 8.44 12.78
C LYS A 149 12.79 8.50 12.83
N ASP A 150 12.21 8.46 14.03
CA ASP A 150 10.76 8.63 14.19
C ASP A 150 10.28 9.99 13.68
N ARG A 151 11.07 11.05 13.94
CA ARG A 151 10.76 12.39 13.43
C ARG A 151 10.89 12.49 11.90
N VAL A 152 11.92 11.86 11.31
CA VAL A 152 12.06 11.75 9.85
C VAL A 152 10.86 11.04 9.25
N LYS A 153 10.41 9.96 9.86
CA LYS A 153 9.20 9.23 9.45
C LYS A 153 7.95 10.11 9.49
N GLU A 154 7.77 10.89 10.55
CA GLU A 154 6.64 11.80 10.68
C GLU A 154 6.66 12.89 9.60
N ILE A 155 7.82 13.51 9.36
CA ILE A 155 8.02 14.50 8.28
C ILE A 155 7.70 13.89 6.91
N SER A 156 8.17 12.66 6.65
CA SER A 156 7.85 11.93 5.42
C SER A 156 6.34 11.79 5.21
N LYS A 157 5.62 11.33 6.22
CA LYS A 157 4.15 11.20 6.16
C LYS A 157 3.45 12.53 5.90
N ILE A 158 3.89 13.59 6.55
CA ILE A 158 3.30 14.92 6.36
C ILE A 158 3.57 15.41 4.94
N SER A 159 4.78 15.26 4.40
CA SER A 159 5.11 15.68 3.04
C SER A 159 4.29 14.91 2.00
N ILE A 160 4.20 13.59 2.14
CA ILE A 160 3.40 12.71 1.28
C ILE A 160 1.91 13.09 1.33
N SER A 161 1.39 13.40 2.52
CA SER A 161 -0.04 13.75 2.69
C SER A 161 -0.45 15.07 2.03
N LYS A 162 0.50 15.96 1.77
CA LYS A 162 0.24 17.26 1.13
C LYS A 162 0.07 17.16 -0.38
N ILE A 163 0.55 16.09 -0.99
CA ILE A 163 0.55 15.93 -2.44
C ILE A 163 -0.72 15.21 -2.88
N PRO A 164 -1.43 15.73 -3.88
CA PRO A 164 -2.56 15.05 -4.50
C PRO A 164 -2.13 13.70 -5.05
N LYS A 165 -3.00 12.70 -4.90
CA LYS A 165 -2.73 11.33 -5.35
C LYS A 165 -3.48 11.05 -6.62
N LYS A 166 -2.91 10.19 -7.45
CA LYS A 166 -3.60 9.65 -8.61
C LYS A 166 -4.55 8.53 -8.21
N ASN A 167 -5.65 8.46 -8.94
CA ASN A 167 -6.61 7.36 -8.85
C ASN A 167 -6.70 6.72 -10.22
N ILE A 168 -6.51 5.41 -10.27
CA ILE A 168 -6.71 4.63 -11.48
C ILE A 168 -7.62 3.44 -11.20
N SER A 169 -8.48 3.12 -12.16
CA SER A 169 -9.29 1.90 -12.11
C SER A 169 -8.59 0.78 -12.86
N LYS A 170 -8.49 -0.39 -12.27
CA LYS A 170 -7.81 -1.56 -12.85
C LYS A 170 -8.67 -2.80 -12.67
N ASN A 171 -8.85 -3.54 -13.76
CA ASN A 171 -9.52 -4.84 -13.72
C ASN A 171 -8.49 -5.96 -13.54
N ILE A 172 -8.78 -6.87 -12.62
CA ILE A 172 -8.01 -8.08 -12.38
C ILE A 172 -8.91 -9.29 -12.52
N THR A 173 -8.37 -10.36 -13.11
CA THR A 173 -9.06 -11.65 -13.16
C THR A 173 -8.63 -12.50 -11.98
N MET A 174 -9.60 -13.13 -11.31
CA MET A 174 -9.33 -14.13 -10.27
C MET A 174 -9.99 -15.44 -10.63
N VAL A 175 -9.32 -16.53 -10.28
CA VAL A 175 -9.83 -17.89 -10.46
C VAL A 175 -9.89 -18.62 -9.13
N ARG A 176 -10.87 -19.52 -8.97
CA ARG A 176 -11.00 -20.34 -7.77
C ARG A 176 -10.12 -21.58 -7.91
N LYS A 177 -9.24 -21.80 -6.94
CA LYS A 177 -8.41 -23.02 -6.79
C LYS A 177 -8.47 -23.46 -5.33
N ASP A 178 -8.80 -24.71 -5.08
CA ASP A 178 -8.87 -25.28 -3.73
C ASP A 178 -9.66 -24.43 -2.74
N ASN A 179 -10.85 -23.99 -3.15
CA ASN A 179 -11.74 -23.08 -2.38
C ASN A 179 -11.15 -21.71 -2.02
N ARG A 180 -10.10 -21.28 -2.70
CA ARG A 180 -9.50 -19.94 -2.56
C ARG A 180 -9.56 -19.18 -3.87
N TRP A 181 -9.75 -17.89 -3.81
CA TRP A 181 -9.55 -17.02 -4.95
C TRP A 181 -8.05 -16.76 -5.12
N VAL A 182 -7.55 -16.88 -6.35
CA VAL A 182 -6.14 -16.66 -6.69
C VAL A 182 -6.09 -15.70 -7.88
N SER A 183 -5.21 -14.71 -7.80
CA SER A 183 -4.94 -13.77 -8.88
C SER A 183 -3.45 -13.77 -9.23
N ASP A 184 -3.15 -13.37 -10.46
CA ASP A 184 -1.79 -13.13 -10.91
C ASP A 184 -1.37 -11.65 -10.71
N ILE A 185 -2.16 -10.90 -9.94
CA ILE A 185 -1.88 -9.48 -9.70
C ILE A 185 -0.55 -9.33 -8.97
N ASP A 186 0.31 -8.49 -9.54
CA ASP A 186 1.44 -7.91 -8.85
C ASP A 186 1.17 -6.42 -8.65
N PHE A 187 1.17 -5.97 -7.40
CA PHE A 187 0.93 -4.56 -7.09
C PHE A 187 2.13 -3.68 -7.47
N GLU A 188 3.32 -4.25 -7.59
CA GLU A 188 4.49 -3.53 -8.08
C GLU A 188 4.28 -3.09 -9.54
N ASP A 189 3.80 -3.99 -10.40
CA ASP A 189 3.47 -3.70 -11.82
C ASP A 189 2.31 -2.69 -11.98
N LEU A 190 1.58 -2.40 -10.90
CA LEU A 190 0.47 -1.44 -10.93
C LEU A 190 0.88 -0.04 -10.48
N ILE A 191 2.02 0.08 -9.77
CA ILE A 191 2.47 1.32 -9.13
C ILE A 191 3.62 1.96 -9.92
N PHE A 192 4.45 1.13 -10.56
CA PHE A 192 5.63 1.51 -11.33
C PHE A 192 5.49 1.08 -12.79
#